data_c6124773d40df735c3400f9c30dcaae8
#
_entry.id   c6124773d40df735c3400f9c30dcaae8
#
_cell.length_a   1.000
_cell.length_b   1.000
_cell.length_c   1.000
_cell.angle_alpha   90.00
_cell.angle_beta   90.00
_cell.angle_gamma   90.00
#
_symmetry.space_group_name_H-M   'P 1'
#
loop_
_entity.id
_entity.type
_entity.pdbx_description
1 polymer ?
#
loop_
_entity_poly.entity_id
_entity_poly.type
_entity_poly.pdbx_seq_one_letter_code
_entity_poly.pdbx_strand_id
1 'polypeptide(L)'
;QAGLAKPPLWIRGYEADPRLIQPGRNNVERAGLSEWIKIYQGEVATFEPRPDQNQTGLVICNPPYGERLGDEASLLYLYQNLGERLRQACLNWEAAVFTGAPDLGKRMGIRSHKQYAFWNGALPCKLLLIKVLPDQFVTGERRTPEQRQAEREQAAYDQTPDVAPERQYNKNGNPIKPTPAPAPVIEQPRLSEGGQMFANRLQKNVKALGKWVKREGIDCYRVYDADMPEYAMAIDLYHDWVHVQEYVAPKSIDPEKASIRMFDALAAIPQALGIDKSRVVVKRRERQSGTKQYERQSAQGKFNEVNEGGVKLLVNLTDYLDTGLFLDHRPMRMRIQREAAGKRFLNLYCYTATASVHAAKGGARSTTSVDLSKTYLDWARRNLSLNGFSDKNRLEQSDVMVWLEASREEYDLIFIDPPTFSNSKRMEGVFDVQRDQVQLIDLAMARLAPGGVLYFSNNFRKFQLEETLVERYAVEEITQHTVDPDFARNGKIHRAWKITAR
;
A
#
# COMPACT_ATOMS: atom_id res chain seq x y z
N GLN A 1 -18.81 44.07 -24.64
CA GLN A 1 -18.77 44.44 -23.18
C GLN A 1 -20.15 44.22 -22.56
N ALA A 2 -20.67 43.03 -22.70
CA ALA A 2 -21.83 42.59 -21.95
C ALA A 2 -21.36 42.28 -20.55
N GLY A 3 -21.42 43.34 -19.72
CA GLY A 3 -21.65 43.38 -18.32
C GLY A 3 -20.92 42.48 -17.42
N LEU A 4 -20.53 43.10 -16.69
CA LEU A 4 -20.27 42.96 -15.28
C LEU A 4 -21.55 43.31 -14.50
N ALA A 5 -22.68 42.69 -14.86
CA ALA A 5 -23.75 42.54 -13.89
C ALA A 5 -23.19 41.69 -12.75
N LYS A 6 -23.33 42.16 -11.50
CA LYS A 6 -22.93 41.38 -10.32
C LYS A 6 -23.51 39.98 -10.46
N PRO A 7 -22.66 38.94 -10.50
CA PRO A 7 -23.19 37.59 -10.60
C PRO A 7 -24.11 37.34 -9.39
N PRO A 8 -25.30 36.78 -9.58
CA PRO A 8 -26.22 36.47 -8.47
C PRO A 8 -25.73 35.28 -7.65
N LEU A 9 -24.49 34.86 -7.84
CA LEU A 9 -23.91 33.61 -7.34
C LEU A 9 -22.78 33.90 -6.35
N TRP A 10 -22.81 33.21 -5.23
CA TRP A 10 -21.70 33.11 -4.32
C TRP A 10 -20.92 31.86 -4.62
N ILE A 11 -19.61 31.97 -4.89
CA ILE A 11 -18.73 30.86 -5.19
C ILE A 11 -17.82 30.58 -4.00
N ARG A 12 -17.76 29.33 -3.59
CA ARG A 12 -16.86 28.86 -2.54
C ARG A 12 -15.95 27.78 -3.09
N GLY A 13 -14.65 27.97 -2.92
CA GLY A 13 -13.64 26.93 -3.16
C GLY A 13 -13.17 26.33 -1.84
N TYR A 14 -12.99 25.03 -1.81
CA TYR A 14 -12.41 24.31 -0.69
C TYR A 14 -11.15 23.59 -1.15
N GLU A 15 -10.09 23.69 -0.36
CA GLU A 15 -8.80 23.04 -0.60
C GLU A 15 -8.27 22.45 0.71
N ALA A 16 -7.86 21.21 0.68
CA ALA A 16 -7.33 20.52 1.86
C ALA A 16 -5.89 20.91 2.18
N ASP A 17 -5.07 21.16 1.15
CA ASP A 17 -3.67 21.56 1.32
C ASP A 17 -3.56 23.03 1.73
N PRO A 18 -3.12 23.34 2.98
CA PRO A 18 -3.01 24.71 3.45
C PRO A 18 -2.04 25.56 2.60
N ARG A 19 -1.07 24.93 1.92
CA ARG A 19 -0.09 25.63 1.07
C ARG A 19 -0.70 26.23 -0.19
N LEU A 20 -1.85 25.69 -0.64
CA LEU A 20 -2.55 26.12 -1.85
C LEU A 20 -3.63 27.18 -1.60
N ILE A 21 -4.00 27.41 -0.34
CA ILE A 21 -5.03 28.39 0.03
C ILE A 21 -4.63 29.81 -0.37
N GLN A 22 -3.43 30.24 0.01
CA GLN A 22 -2.97 31.60 -0.30
C GLN A 22 -2.76 31.83 -1.80
N PRO A 23 -2.13 30.92 -2.56
CA PRO A 23 -2.11 30.98 -4.02
C PRO A 23 -3.51 31.10 -4.64
N GLY A 24 -4.47 30.33 -4.15
CA GLY A 24 -5.86 30.39 -4.59
C GLY A 24 -6.49 31.76 -4.36
N ARG A 25 -6.34 32.35 -3.16
CA ARG A 25 -6.81 33.68 -2.82
C ARG A 25 -6.17 34.78 -3.67
N ASN A 26 -4.87 34.69 -3.89
CA ASN A 26 -4.13 35.64 -4.74
C ASN A 26 -4.64 35.61 -6.20
N ASN A 27 -5.02 34.45 -6.71
CA ASN A 27 -5.61 34.32 -8.05
C ASN A 27 -6.99 34.99 -8.12
N VAL A 28 -7.83 34.80 -7.09
CA VAL A 28 -9.14 35.42 -6.99
C VAL A 28 -9.00 36.94 -6.92
N GLU A 29 -8.04 37.46 -6.14
CA GLU A 29 -7.74 38.87 -6.01
C GLU A 29 -7.26 39.47 -7.33
N ARG A 30 -6.31 38.86 -8.00
CA ARG A 30 -5.81 39.27 -9.33
C ARG A 30 -6.88 39.30 -10.38
N ALA A 31 -7.88 38.44 -10.29
CA ALA A 31 -9.04 38.42 -11.17
C ALA A 31 -10.09 39.46 -10.83
N GLY A 32 -9.93 40.22 -9.73
CA GLY A 32 -10.91 41.20 -9.25
C GLY A 32 -12.21 40.56 -8.75
N LEU A 33 -12.20 39.30 -8.32
CA LEU A 33 -13.38 38.51 -7.95
C LEU A 33 -13.52 38.26 -6.46
N SER A 34 -12.75 38.96 -5.61
CA SER A 34 -12.71 38.74 -4.16
C SER A 34 -14.03 39.00 -3.43
N GLU A 35 -14.93 39.79 -4.03
CA GLU A 35 -16.27 40.03 -3.49
C GLU A 35 -17.15 38.77 -3.58
N TRP A 36 -17.03 38.01 -4.67
CA TRP A 36 -17.92 36.88 -4.96
C TRP A 36 -17.33 35.49 -4.71
N ILE A 37 -15.99 35.35 -4.74
CA ILE A 37 -15.29 34.09 -4.57
C ILE A 37 -14.53 34.09 -3.26
N LYS A 38 -14.78 33.07 -2.44
CA LYS A 38 -14.04 32.81 -1.18
C LYS A 38 -13.42 31.48 -1.17
N ILE A 39 -12.13 31.41 -0.79
CA ILE A 39 -11.38 30.16 -0.68
C ILE A 39 -11.21 29.81 0.80
N TYR A 40 -11.61 28.58 1.16
CA TYR A 40 -11.56 28.05 2.51
C TYR A 40 -10.65 26.82 2.56
N GLN A 41 -10.01 26.60 3.70
CA GLN A 41 -9.40 25.32 3.98
C GLN A 41 -10.49 24.35 4.40
N GLY A 42 -10.54 23.18 3.78
CA GLY A 42 -11.51 22.15 4.11
C GLY A 42 -11.35 20.91 3.25
N GLU A 43 -11.72 19.78 3.83
CA GLU A 43 -11.73 18.48 3.16
C GLU A 43 -13.09 18.19 2.54
N VAL A 44 -13.10 17.32 1.51
CA VAL A 44 -14.34 16.84 0.85
C VAL A 44 -15.31 16.23 1.86
N ALA A 45 -14.80 15.55 2.89
CA ALA A 45 -15.64 14.91 3.91
C ALA A 45 -16.43 15.91 4.80
N THR A 46 -16.00 17.16 4.87
CA THR A 46 -16.51 18.14 5.85
C THR A 46 -17.04 19.44 5.26
N PHE A 47 -17.02 19.59 3.91
CA PHE A 47 -17.54 20.81 3.32
C PHE A 47 -19.05 20.95 3.56
N GLU A 48 -19.51 22.19 3.80
CA GLU A 48 -20.93 22.49 4.00
C GLU A 48 -21.37 23.64 3.10
N PRO A 49 -22.49 23.50 2.38
CA PRO A 49 -23.13 24.65 1.75
C PRO A 49 -23.64 25.61 2.82
N ARG A 50 -23.81 26.90 2.49
CA ARG A 50 -24.43 27.82 3.43
C ARG A 50 -25.92 27.49 3.63
N PRO A 51 -26.37 27.30 4.86
CA PRO A 51 -27.76 26.97 5.13
C PRO A 51 -28.73 28.13 4.91
N ASP A 52 -28.21 29.37 4.75
CA ASP A 52 -28.99 30.61 4.86
C ASP A 52 -29.42 31.21 3.53
N GLN A 53 -29.01 30.67 2.38
CA GLN A 53 -29.22 31.44 1.15
C GLN A 53 -29.85 30.72 -0.06
N ASN A 54 -29.84 29.43 -0.20
CA ASN A 54 -30.53 28.77 -1.32
C ASN A 54 -30.73 27.28 -1.08
N GLN A 55 -31.91 26.80 -1.36
CA GLN A 55 -32.26 25.38 -1.35
C GLN A 55 -31.65 24.58 -2.50
N THR A 56 -30.98 25.22 -3.48
CA THR A 56 -30.36 24.59 -4.63
C THR A 56 -29.01 25.23 -4.97
N GLY A 57 -28.11 24.44 -5.54
CA GLY A 57 -26.79 24.90 -5.97
C GLY A 57 -26.11 23.92 -6.90
N LEU A 58 -24.85 24.22 -7.22
CA LEU A 58 -24.01 23.39 -8.07
C LEU A 58 -22.67 23.11 -7.38
N VAL A 59 -22.31 21.84 -7.25
CA VAL A 59 -20.99 21.39 -6.85
C VAL A 59 -20.20 21.00 -8.08
N ILE A 60 -19.03 21.61 -8.30
CA ILE A 60 -18.11 21.23 -9.38
C ILE A 60 -16.82 20.74 -8.74
N CYS A 61 -16.35 19.54 -9.11
CA CYS A 61 -15.07 19.05 -8.64
C CYS A 61 -14.35 18.19 -9.69
N ASN A 62 -13.03 18.25 -9.59
CA ASN A 62 -12.12 17.39 -10.32
C ASN A 62 -11.26 16.65 -9.26
N PRO A 63 -11.83 15.63 -8.59
CA PRO A 63 -11.10 14.90 -7.58
C PRO A 63 -9.91 14.19 -8.22
N PRO A 64 -8.81 13.97 -7.49
CA PRO A 64 -7.66 13.24 -8.03
C PRO A 64 -8.11 11.85 -8.53
N TYR A 65 -7.58 11.46 -9.67
CA TYR A 65 -7.71 10.14 -10.28
C TYR A 65 -6.29 9.68 -10.59
N GLY A 66 -5.82 8.68 -9.82
CA GLY A 66 -4.39 8.43 -9.74
C GLY A 66 -3.79 7.77 -10.96
N GLU A 67 -2.71 8.34 -11.49
CA GLU A 67 -1.61 7.61 -12.13
C GLU A 67 -0.61 7.06 -11.09
N ARG A 68 -0.76 7.42 -9.81
CA ARG A 68 0.15 7.01 -8.72
C ARG A 68 -0.39 5.75 -8.06
N LEU A 69 0.22 4.63 -8.40
CA LEU A 69 0.13 3.36 -7.67
C LEU A 69 0.42 3.62 -6.18
N GLY A 70 -0.57 3.45 -5.33
CA GLY A 70 -0.46 3.67 -3.89
C GLY A 70 -1.57 4.54 -3.28
N ASP A 71 -2.23 5.37 -4.08
CA ASP A 71 -3.31 6.26 -3.62
C ASP A 71 -4.73 5.66 -3.77
N GLU A 72 -4.87 4.42 -4.29
CA GLU A 72 -6.20 3.85 -4.62
C GLU A 72 -7.14 3.76 -3.41
N ALA A 73 -6.64 3.36 -2.25
CA ALA A 73 -7.45 3.33 -1.04
C ALA A 73 -7.91 4.74 -0.63
N SER A 74 -7.01 5.71 -0.67
CA SER A 74 -7.31 7.12 -0.38
C SER A 74 -8.32 7.69 -1.37
N LEU A 75 -8.18 7.38 -2.66
CA LEU A 75 -9.09 7.80 -3.71
C LEU A 75 -10.48 7.17 -3.53
N LEU A 76 -10.55 5.89 -3.18
CA LEU A 76 -11.81 5.23 -2.89
C LEU A 76 -12.59 5.97 -1.79
N TYR A 77 -11.94 6.27 -0.66
CA TYR A 77 -12.55 7.00 0.43
C TYR A 77 -12.92 8.44 0.03
N LEU A 78 -12.10 9.09 -0.77
CA LEU A 78 -12.40 10.44 -1.27
C LEU A 78 -13.71 10.45 -2.06
N TYR A 79 -13.90 9.48 -2.99
CA TYR A 79 -15.14 9.41 -3.78
C TYR A 79 -16.34 8.97 -2.94
N GLN A 80 -16.16 8.05 -1.99
CA GLN A 80 -17.22 7.67 -1.05
C GLN A 80 -17.65 8.86 -0.19
N ASN A 81 -16.69 9.57 0.41
CA ASN A 81 -16.96 10.76 1.21
C ASN A 81 -17.62 11.87 0.38
N LEU A 82 -17.18 12.08 -0.86
CA LEU A 82 -17.81 13.03 -1.76
C LEU A 82 -19.29 12.66 -1.99
N GLY A 83 -19.56 11.40 -2.31
CA GLY A 83 -20.93 10.94 -2.54
C GLY A 83 -21.78 11.02 -1.28
N GLU A 84 -21.26 10.68 -0.12
CA GLU A 84 -21.97 10.77 1.15
C GLU A 84 -22.24 12.21 1.52
N ARG A 85 -21.26 13.09 1.36
CA ARG A 85 -21.42 14.51 1.64
C ARG A 85 -22.44 15.19 0.71
N LEU A 86 -22.43 14.82 -0.58
CA LEU A 86 -23.48 15.25 -1.51
C LEU A 86 -24.86 14.85 -1.04
N ARG A 87 -25.05 13.59 -0.61
CA ARG A 87 -26.36 13.10 -0.11
C ARG A 87 -26.82 13.81 1.17
N GLN A 88 -25.88 14.10 2.08
CA GLN A 88 -26.21 14.69 3.39
C GLN A 88 -26.42 16.21 3.34
N ALA A 89 -25.58 16.92 2.59
CA ALA A 89 -25.49 18.37 2.66
C ALA A 89 -25.97 19.10 1.38
N CYS A 90 -26.15 18.38 0.26
CA CYS A 90 -26.47 18.98 -1.03
C CYS A 90 -27.74 18.39 -1.65
N LEU A 91 -28.72 18.00 -0.84
CA LEU A 91 -29.99 17.48 -1.36
C LEU A 91 -30.64 18.52 -2.28
N ASN A 92 -31.19 18.10 -3.42
CA ASN A 92 -31.75 18.94 -4.49
C ASN A 92 -30.75 19.82 -5.25
N TRP A 93 -29.44 19.63 -5.02
CA TRP A 93 -28.40 20.29 -5.80
C TRP A 93 -28.05 19.46 -7.05
N GLU A 94 -27.29 20.11 -7.94
CA GLU A 94 -26.61 19.40 -9.02
C GLU A 94 -25.12 19.26 -8.70
N ALA A 95 -24.49 18.19 -9.19
CA ALA A 95 -23.05 18.03 -9.10
C ALA A 95 -22.48 17.64 -10.47
N ALA A 96 -21.29 18.19 -10.77
CA ALA A 96 -20.51 17.90 -11.97
C ALA A 96 -19.13 17.39 -11.51
N VAL A 97 -18.88 16.09 -11.70
CA VAL A 97 -17.64 15.46 -11.29
C VAL A 97 -16.85 15.01 -12.51
N PHE A 98 -15.68 15.64 -12.72
CA PHE A 98 -14.76 15.28 -13.79
C PHE A 98 -13.78 14.24 -13.26
N THR A 99 -13.64 13.08 -13.93
CA THR A 99 -12.79 11.99 -13.43
C THR A 99 -12.19 11.16 -14.56
N GLY A 100 -10.92 10.80 -14.42
CA GLY A 100 -10.24 9.78 -15.21
C GLY A 100 -10.40 8.34 -14.65
N ALA A 101 -11.11 8.17 -13.51
CA ALA A 101 -11.43 6.88 -12.91
C ALA A 101 -12.96 6.71 -12.76
N PRO A 102 -13.70 6.41 -13.84
CA PRO A 102 -15.17 6.32 -13.82
C PRO A 102 -15.71 5.30 -12.82
N ASP A 103 -14.95 4.26 -12.51
CA ASP A 103 -15.32 3.24 -11.54
C ASP A 103 -15.30 3.77 -10.09
N LEU A 104 -14.39 4.68 -9.77
CA LEU A 104 -14.44 5.43 -8.53
C LEU A 104 -15.68 6.33 -8.47
N GLY A 105 -16.09 6.91 -9.59
CA GLY A 105 -17.34 7.67 -9.70
C GLY A 105 -18.58 6.87 -9.27
N LYS A 106 -18.64 5.57 -9.60
CA LYS A 106 -19.72 4.67 -9.16
C LYS A 106 -19.77 4.53 -7.61
N ARG A 107 -18.63 4.72 -6.93
CA ARG A 107 -18.51 4.60 -5.46
C ARG A 107 -19.11 5.77 -4.68
N MET A 108 -19.44 6.86 -5.36
CA MET A 108 -20.19 7.96 -4.73
C MET A 108 -21.59 7.52 -4.26
N GLY A 109 -22.11 6.38 -4.73
CA GLY A 109 -23.42 5.86 -4.36
C GLY A 109 -24.58 6.73 -4.85
N ILE A 110 -24.35 7.55 -5.89
CA ILE A 110 -25.37 8.36 -6.57
C ILE A 110 -25.24 8.10 -8.07
N ARG A 111 -26.38 7.89 -8.76
CA ARG A 111 -26.38 7.69 -10.20
C ARG A 111 -26.21 9.02 -10.93
N SER A 112 -25.31 9.05 -11.93
CA SER A 112 -25.24 10.15 -12.86
C SER A 112 -26.40 10.05 -13.87
N HIS A 113 -27.10 11.14 -14.10
CA HIS A 113 -28.16 11.19 -15.10
C HIS A 113 -27.63 11.40 -16.51
N LYS A 114 -26.42 11.94 -16.65
CA LYS A 114 -25.74 12.15 -17.93
C LYS A 114 -24.22 12.03 -17.76
N GLN A 115 -23.55 11.53 -18.80
CA GLN A 115 -22.09 11.41 -18.83
C GLN A 115 -21.57 11.90 -20.18
N TYR A 116 -20.45 12.61 -20.15
CA TYR A 116 -19.73 13.05 -21.35
C TYR A 116 -18.32 12.48 -21.31
N ALA A 117 -17.84 12.01 -22.46
CA ALA A 117 -16.47 11.56 -22.63
C ALA A 117 -15.56 12.75 -22.96
N PHE A 118 -14.40 12.79 -22.32
CA PHE A 118 -13.35 13.77 -22.52
C PHE A 118 -11.98 13.10 -22.53
N TRP A 119 -10.98 13.86 -22.88
CA TRP A 119 -9.58 13.47 -22.81
C TRP A 119 -8.80 14.52 -22.05
N ASN A 120 -7.99 14.08 -21.08
CA ASN A 120 -7.03 14.93 -20.40
C ASN A 120 -5.63 14.47 -20.82
N GLY A 121 -5.06 15.11 -21.84
CA GLY A 121 -3.90 14.59 -22.55
C GLY A 121 -4.21 13.23 -23.21
N ALA A 122 -3.47 12.18 -22.83
CA ALA A 122 -3.70 10.81 -23.30
C ALA A 122 -4.72 10.02 -22.44
N LEU A 123 -5.16 10.57 -21.32
CA LEU A 123 -6.04 9.89 -20.38
C LEU A 123 -7.51 10.08 -20.72
N PRO A 124 -8.28 8.98 -20.95
CA PRO A 124 -9.72 9.06 -21.13
C PRO A 124 -10.41 9.46 -19.82
N CYS A 125 -11.24 10.49 -19.86
CA CYS A 125 -11.96 11.01 -18.71
C CYS A 125 -13.46 11.03 -18.96
N LYS A 126 -14.23 11.13 -17.87
CA LYS A 126 -15.68 11.37 -17.93
C LYS A 126 -16.07 12.55 -17.05
N LEU A 127 -17.02 13.33 -17.56
CA LEU A 127 -17.77 14.29 -16.76
C LEU A 127 -19.09 13.65 -16.37
N LEU A 128 -19.29 13.43 -15.09
CA LEU A 128 -20.49 12.84 -14.52
C LEU A 128 -21.41 13.97 -14.06
N LEU A 129 -22.59 14.12 -14.65
CA LEU A 129 -23.61 15.03 -14.20
C LEU A 129 -24.60 14.30 -13.29
N ILE A 130 -24.77 14.80 -12.08
CA ILE A 130 -25.52 14.18 -11.01
C ILE A 130 -26.59 15.13 -10.52
N LYS A 131 -27.82 14.65 -10.41
CA LYS A 131 -28.88 15.30 -9.63
C LYS A 131 -28.89 14.64 -8.27
N VAL A 132 -28.64 15.38 -7.21
CA VAL A 132 -28.59 14.86 -5.84
C VAL A 132 -30.02 14.70 -5.33
N LEU A 133 -30.67 13.63 -5.75
CA LEU A 133 -32.06 13.30 -5.41
C LEU A 133 -32.11 11.92 -4.79
N PRO A 134 -33.00 11.65 -3.80
CA PRO A 134 -33.07 10.37 -3.12
C PRO A 134 -33.29 9.16 -4.07
N ASP A 135 -34.05 9.35 -5.14
CA ASP A 135 -34.30 8.31 -6.15
C ASP A 135 -33.07 7.99 -7.02
N GLN A 136 -32.04 8.82 -6.99
CA GLN A 136 -30.76 8.57 -7.66
C GLN A 136 -29.75 7.87 -6.76
N PHE A 137 -30.07 7.70 -5.47
CA PHE A 137 -29.15 7.04 -4.54
C PHE A 137 -29.12 5.53 -4.79
N VAL A 138 -27.89 4.97 -4.80
CA VAL A 138 -27.68 3.54 -4.96
C VAL A 138 -27.77 2.89 -3.61
N THR A 139 -28.92 2.26 -3.34
CA THR A 139 -29.11 1.38 -2.18
C THR A 139 -29.04 -0.07 -2.67
N GLY A 140 -28.54 -0.97 -1.83
CA GLY A 140 -28.39 -2.40 -2.19
C GLY A 140 -29.69 -3.12 -2.56
N GLU A 141 -30.86 -2.52 -2.32
CA GLU A 141 -32.18 -3.05 -2.67
C GLU A 141 -32.71 -2.39 -3.94
N ARG A 142 -33.32 -3.21 -4.82
CA ARG A 142 -34.07 -2.71 -5.97
C ARG A 142 -35.34 -2.04 -5.48
N ARG A 143 -35.38 -0.72 -5.45
CA ARG A 143 -36.59 0.06 -5.11
C ARG A 143 -37.64 -0.03 -6.21
N THR A 144 -38.87 -0.21 -5.81
CA THR A 144 -40.01 -0.13 -6.75
C THR A 144 -40.29 1.32 -7.17
N PRO A 145 -41.00 1.57 -8.28
CA PRO A 145 -41.40 2.92 -8.69
C PRO A 145 -42.17 3.68 -7.60
N GLU A 146 -43.02 2.99 -6.86
CA GLU A 146 -43.83 3.55 -5.76
C GLU A 146 -42.95 4.00 -4.58
N GLN A 147 -41.94 3.21 -4.23
CA GLN A 147 -40.99 3.58 -3.17
C GLN A 147 -40.16 4.82 -3.55
N ARG A 148 -39.77 4.95 -4.82
CA ARG A 148 -39.08 6.14 -5.32
C ARG A 148 -39.95 7.40 -5.28
N GLN A 149 -41.24 7.25 -5.55
CA GLN A 149 -42.18 8.37 -5.52
C GLN A 149 -42.47 8.79 -4.08
N ALA A 150 -42.67 7.87 -3.15
CA ALA A 150 -42.87 8.14 -1.71
C ALA A 150 -41.63 8.88 -1.12
N GLU A 151 -40.42 8.47 -1.50
CA GLU A 151 -39.16 9.15 -1.05
C GLU A 151 -39.04 10.58 -1.59
N ARG A 152 -39.52 10.83 -2.81
CA ARG A 152 -39.56 12.20 -3.36
C ARG A 152 -40.57 13.09 -2.61
N GLU A 153 -41.72 12.54 -2.30
CA GLU A 153 -42.78 13.25 -1.57
C GLU A 153 -42.31 13.54 -0.14
N GLN A 154 -41.64 12.57 0.52
CA GLN A 154 -41.09 12.77 1.85
C GLN A 154 -39.96 13.81 1.87
N ALA A 155 -39.05 13.77 0.90
CA ALA A 155 -37.99 14.76 0.77
C ALA A 155 -38.49 16.19 0.46
N ALA A 156 -39.66 16.28 -0.19
CA ALA A 156 -40.31 17.57 -0.41
C ALA A 156 -41.02 18.08 0.88
N TYR A 157 -41.55 17.19 1.69
CA TYR A 157 -42.18 17.51 2.99
C TYR A 157 -41.15 17.96 4.04
N ASP A 158 -39.99 17.30 4.10
CA ASP A 158 -38.91 17.63 5.04
C ASP A 158 -38.23 18.97 4.76
N GLN A 159 -38.56 19.60 3.62
CA GLN A 159 -38.06 20.92 3.23
C GLN A 159 -38.99 22.10 3.62
N THR A 160 -40.10 21.85 4.29
CA THR A 160 -40.85 22.96 4.91
C THR A 160 -40.01 23.56 6.01
N PRO A 161 -39.78 24.89 6.02
CA PRO A 161 -38.86 25.52 6.98
C PRO A 161 -39.39 25.35 8.39
N ASP A 162 -38.69 24.59 9.19
CA ASP A 162 -38.87 24.57 10.63
C ASP A 162 -38.64 26.00 11.13
N VAL A 163 -39.56 26.54 11.92
CA VAL A 163 -39.45 27.83 12.54
C VAL A 163 -38.13 27.90 13.30
N ALA A 164 -37.33 28.88 13.03
CA ALA A 164 -36.04 29.10 13.66
C ALA A 164 -36.14 28.91 15.19
N PRO A 165 -35.27 28.12 15.83
CA PRO A 165 -35.33 27.92 17.27
C PRO A 165 -35.15 29.24 18.00
N GLU A 166 -36.09 29.56 18.90
CA GLU A 166 -36.01 30.75 19.75
C GLU A 166 -34.67 30.79 20.49
N ARG A 167 -33.99 31.96 20.36
CA ARG A 167 -32.71 32.15 21.08
C ARG A 167 -33.00 32.13 22.58
N GLN A 168 -32.45 31.15 23.26
CA GLN A 168 -32.51 31.04 24.70
C GLN A 168 -31.51 32.01 25.34
N TYR A 169 -31.98 32.79 26.33
CA TYR A 169 -31.17 33.72 27.10
C TYR A 169 -31.05 33.20 28.55
N ASN A 170 -29.88 33.41 29.15
CA ASN A 170 -29.67 33.07 30.56
C ASN A 170 -30.40 34.10 31.47
N LYS A 171 -30.47 33.83 32.78
CA LYS A 171 -31.13 34.67 33.76
C LYS A 171 -30.64 36.10 33.82
N ASN A 172 -29.50 36.44 33.18
CA ASN A 172 -28.87 37.76 33.11
C ASN A 172 -29.05 38.40 31.74
N GLY A 173 -29.92 37.89 30.87
CA GLY A 173 -30.22 38.46 29.55
C GLY A 173 -29.15 38.25 28.46
N ASN A 174 -28.15 37.42 28.72
CA ASN A 174 -27.12 37.09 27.72
C ASN A 174 -27.51 35.88 26.91
N PRO A 175 -27.26 35.87 25.58
CA PRO A 175 -27.54 34.71 24.74
C PRO A 175 -26.69 33.49 25.19
N ILE A 176 -27.32 32.36 25.46
CA ILE A 176 -26.65 31.11 25.76
C ILE A 176 -25.96 30.68 24.47
N LYS A 177 -24.61 30.63 24.47
CA LYS A 177 -23.87 30.02 23.37
C LYS A 177 -24.32 28.57 23.27
N PRO A 178 -24.77 28.12 22.08
CA PRO A 178 -25.10 26.70 21.91
C PRO A 178 -23.85 25.87 22.26
N THR A 179 -24.01 24.86 23.08
CA THR A 179 -22.99 23.84 23.32
C THR A 179 -22.61 23.28 21.95
N PRO A 180 -21.33 23.24 21.57
CA PRO A 180 -20.95 22.67 20.30
C PRO A 180 -21.53 21.26 20.25
N ALA A 181 -22.30 20.97 19.20
CA ALA A 181 -22.78 19.63 18.95
C ALA A 181 -21.58 18.68 18.95
N PRO A 182 -21.70 17.48 19.54
CA PRO A 182 -20.63 16.49 19.45
C PRO A 182 -20.26 16.35 17.99
N ALA A 183 -18.95 16.31 17.70
CA ALA A 183 -18.45 16.15 16.34
C ALA A 183 -19.19 14.95 15.71
N PRO A 184 -19.66 15.06 14.46
CA PRO A 184 -20.41 13.98 13.83
C PRO A 184 -19.55 12.72 13.89
N VAL A 185 -20.09 11.67 14.51
CA VAL A 185 -19.47 10.35 14.44
C VAL A 185 -19.50 9.98 12.97
N ILE A 186 -18.35 9.98 12.33
CA ILE A 186 -18.21 9.55 10.94
C ILE A 186 -18.49 8.03 11.00
N GLU A 187 -19.75 7.64 10.74
CA GLU A 187 -20.09 6.23 10.58
C GLU A 187 -19.24 5.68 9.45
N GLN A 188 -18.50 4.63 9.74
CA GLN A 188 -17.73 3.94 8.71
C GLN A 188 -18.70 3.43 7.64
N PRO A 189 -18.40 3.63 6.34
CA PRO A 189 -19.31 3.21 5.28
C PRO A 189 -19.62 1.72 5.41
N ARG A 190 -20.88 1.35 5.27
CA ARG A 190 -21.31 -0.05 5.32
C ARG A 190 -20.63 -0.82 4.20
N LEU A 191 -19.97 -1.92 4.55
CA LEU A 191 -19.34 -2.80 3.59
C LEU A 191 -20.42 -3.47 2.71
N SER A 192 -20.08 -3.73 1.45
CA SER A 192 -20.84 -4.65 0.61
C SER A 192 -20.85 -6.07 1.24
N GLU A 193 -21.76 -6.93 0.81
CA GLU A 193 -21.77 -8.34 1.24
C GLU A 193 -20.39 -9.00 0.99
N GLY A 194 -19.81 -8.81 -0.21
CA GLY A 194 -18.47 -9.31 -0.55
C GLY A 194 -17.39 -8.69 0.33
N GLY A 195 -17.42 -7.40 0.59
CA GLY A 195 -16.51 -6.71 1.50
C GLY A 195 -16.60 -7.23 2.93
N GLN A 196 -17.82 -7.54 3.42
CA GLN A 196 -18.01 -8.13 4.75
C GLN A 196 -17.46 -9.56 4.83
N MET A 197 -17.69 -10.38 3.80
CA MET A 197 -17.09 -11.72 3.71
C MET A 197 -15.56 -11.66 3.73
N PHE A 198 -14.99 -10.72 3.00
CA PHE A 198 -13.55 -10.49 2.97
C PHE A 198 -13.01 -10.03 4.34
N ALA A 199 -13.68 -9.06 4.99
CA ALA A 199 -13.33 -8.60 6.34
C ALA A 199 -13.31 -9.76 7.35
N ASN A 200 -14.34 -10.60 7.33
CA ASN A 200 -14.44 -11.77 8.21
C ASN A 200 -13.28 -12.77 7.98
N ARG A 201 -12.90 -13.00 6.71
CA ARG A 201 -11.75 -13.84 6.38
C ARG A 201 -10.46 -13.25 6.93
N LEU A 202 -10.23 -11.97 6.72
CA LEU A 202 -9.03 -11.27 7.17
C LEU A 202 -8.90 -11.32 8.70
N GLN A 203 -9.98 -11.04 9.43
CA GLN A 203 -10.02 -11.14 10.90
C GLN A 203 -9.74 -12.56 11.40
N LYS A 204 -10.29 -13.58 10.72
CA LYS A 204 -10.00 -14.99 11.04
C LYS A 204 -8.52 -15.31 10.89
N ASN A 205 -7.86 -14.81 9.84
CA ASN A 205 -6.44 -15.02 9.60
C ASN A 205 -5.59 -14.33 10.69
N VAL A 206 -5.88 -13.06 11.00
CA VAL A 206 -5.20 -12.34 12.10
C VAL A 206 -5.31 -13.11 13.43
N LYS A 207 -6.50 -13.61 13.75
CA LYS A 207 -6.72 -14.41 14.97
C LYS A 207 -5.92 -15.71 14.95
N ALA A 208 -5.87 -16.41 13.80
CA ALA A 208 -5.14 -17.66 13.65
C ALA A 208 -3.63 -17.48 13.84
N LEU A 209 -3.06 -16.41 13.27
CA LEU A 209 -1.63 -16.10 13.35
C LEU A 209 -1.23 -15.42 14.67
N GLY A 210 -2.17 -14.83 15.40
CA GLY A 210 -1.88 -13.94 16.53
C GLY A 210 -1.05 -14.55 17.67
N LYS A 211 -1.25 -15.86 17.98
CA LYS A 211 -0.44 -16.55 19.00
C LYS A 211 1.00 -16.74 18.54
N TRP A 212 1.18 -17.08 17.27
CA TRP A 212 2.50 -17.27 16.69
C TRP A 212 3.24 -15.93 16.57
N VAL A 213 2.62 -14.89 16.06
CA VAL A 213 3.18 -13.52 15.96
C VAL A 213 3.69 -13.03 17.31
N LYS A 214 2.88 -13.21 18.37
CA LYS A 214 3.29 -12.83 19.75
C LYS A 214 4.47 -13.64 20.27
N ARG A 215 4.49 -14.95 20.02
CA ARG A 215 5.57 -15.83 20.45
C ARG A 215 6.89 -15.49 19.77
N GLU A 216 6.86 -15.22 18.46
CA GLU A 216 8.07 -14.89 17.70
C GLU A 216 8.51 -13.41 17.88
N GLY A 217 7.70 -12.56 18.53
CA GLY A 217 8.02 -11.14 18.76
C GLY A 217 8.18 -10.35 17.46
N ILE A 218 7.33 -10.62 16.48
CA ILE A 218 7.34 -9.98 15.15
C ILE A 218 6.14 -9.05 14.99
N ASP A 219 6.29 -8.01 14.21
CA ASP A 219 5.22 -7.08 13.85
C ASP A 219 5.07 -6.89 12.32
N CYS A 220 5.78 -7.73 11.56
CA CYS A 220 5.72 -7.74 10.10
C CYS A 220 5.48 -9.17 9.59
N TYR A 221 4.34 -9.42 8.94
CA TYR A 221 3.94 -10.74 8.46
C TYR A 221 2.83 -10.68 7.43
N ARG A 222 2.68 -11.74 6.62
CA ARG A 222 1.59 -11.87 5.66
C ARG A 222 0.32 -12.34 6.36
N VAL A 223 -0.77 -11.60 6.20
CA VAL A 223 -2.06 -11.93 6.83
C VAL A 223 -3.06 -12.52 5.85
N TYR A 224 -2.85 -12.33 4.54
CA TYR A 224 -3.73 -12.84 3.48
C TYR A 224 -2.92 -13.11 2.21
N ASP A 225 -3.16 -14.24 1.55
CA ASP A 225 -2.54 -14.62 0.27
C ASP A 225 -3.55 -15.35 -0.63
N ALA A 226 -4.37 -14.57 -1.33
CA ALA A 226 -5.42 -15.07 -2.22
C ALA A 226 -6.28 -16.20 -1.60
N ASP A 227 -6.61 -16.06 -0.32
CA ASP A 227 -7.40 -17.05 0.45
C ASP A 227 -8.79 -17.30 -0.14
N MET A 228 -9.32 -16.29 -0.79
CA MET A 228 -10.57 -16.33 -1.54
C MET A 228 -10.24 -16.09 -3.01
N PRO A 229 -10.64 -16.99 -3.93
CA PRO A 229 -10.28 -16.90 -5.36
C PRO A 229 -10.70 -15.58 -6.02
N GLU A 230 -11.78 -14.97 -5.49
CA GLU A 230 -12.32 -13.71 -6.00
C GLU A 230 -11.46 -12.50 -5.64
N TYR A 231 -10.64 -12.61 -4.59
CA TYR A 231 -9.80 -11.53 -4.06
C TYR A 231 -8.33 -11.88 -4.26
N ALA A 232 -7.86 -11.76 -5.50
CA ALA A 232 -6.51 -12.14 -5.93
C ALA A 232 -5.48 -11.08 -5.48
N MET A 233 -5.08 -11.11 -4.22
CA MET A 233 -4.09 -10.20 -3.66
C MET A 233 -3.31 -10.85 -2.51
N ALA A 234 -2.16 -10.27 -2.15
CA ALA A 234 -1.52 -10.51 -0.87
C ALA A 234 -1.68 -9.27 0.01
N ILE A 235 -1.79 -9.48 1.32
CA ILE A 235 -1.82 -8.43 2.32
C ILE A 235 -0.76 -8.73 3.36
N ASP A 236 0.19 -7.82 3.46
CA ASP A 236 1.29 -7.88 4.41
C ASP A 236 1.12 -6.74 5.44
N LEU A 237 1.26 -7.07 6.72
CA LEU A 237 1.33 -6.10 7.80
C LEU A 237 2.78 -5.71 8.04
N TYR A 238 3.02 -4.42 8.31
CA TYR A 238 4.29 -3.86 8.70
C TYR A 238 4.05 -2.92 9.87
N HIS A 239 4.04 -3.47 11.09
CA HIS A 239 3.63 -2.81 12.31
C HIS A 239 2.19 -2.28 12.19
N ASP A 240 2.00 -0.98 12.04
CA ASP A 240 0.71 -0.32 11.88
C ASP A 240 0.40 0.11 10.42
N TRP A 241 1.17 -0.40 9.45
CA TRP A 241 0.97 -0.22 8.02
C TRP A 241 0.51 -1.50 7.34
N VAL A 242 -0.29 -1.34 6.31
CA VAL A 242 -0.76 -2.43 5.45
C VAL A 242 -0.23 -2.24 4.05
N HIS A 243 0.41 -3.26 3.53
CA HIS A 243 0.84 -3.32 2.14
C HIS A 243 0.00 -4.34 1.38
N VAL A 244 -0.75 -3.89 0.39
CA VAL A 244 -1.60 -4.70 -0.47
C VAL A 244 -0.92 -4.87 -1.81
N GLN A 245 -0.69 -6.11 -2.22
CA GLN A 245 -0.19 -6.45 -3.54
C GLN A 245 -1.30 -7.09 -4.35
N GLU A 246 -1.83 -6.40 -5.34
CA GLU A 246 -2.80 -6.96 -6.27
C GLU A 246 -2.11 -7.93 -7.24
N TYR A 247 -2.63 -9.14 -7.36
CA TYR A 247 -2.22 -10.09 -8.37
C TYR A 247 -2.96 -9.82 -9.67
N VAL A 248 -2.26 -9.96 -10.80
CA VAL A 248 -2.89 -9.81 -12.11
C VAL A 248 -4.00 -10.84 -12.24
N ALA A 249 -5.23 -10.37 -12.40
CA ALA A 249 -6.37 -11.25 -12.63
C ALA A 249 -6.17 -12.07 -13.92
N PRO A 250 -6.55 -13.35 -13.93
CA PRO A 250 -6.58 -14.14 -15.15
C PRO A 250 -7.41 -13.45 -16.23
N LYS A 251 -7.00 -13.60 -17.50
CA LYS A 251 -7.73 -13.01 -18.66
C LYS A 251 -9.20 -13.42 -18.76
N SER A 252 -9.59 -14.50 -18.07
CA SER A 252 -10.98 -14.98 -18.00
C SER A 252 -11.86 -14.17 -17.04
N ILE A 253 -11.28 -13.33 -16.19
CA ILE A 253 -12.03 -12.49 -15.24
C ILE A 253 -12.30 -11.14 -15.89
N ASP A 254 -13.56 -10.72 -15.87
CA ASP A 254 -13.99 -9.39 -16.29
C ASP A 254 -13.24 -8.31 -15.48
N PRO A 255 -12.51 -7.38 -16.12
CA PRO A 255 -11.76 -6.33 -15.44
C PRO A 255 -12.64 -5.46 -14.51
N GLU A 256 -13.91 -5.23 -14.89
CA GLU A 256 -14.83 -4.46 -14.05
C GLU A 256 -15.14 -5.21 -12.74
N LYS A 257 -15.38 -6.51 -12.80
CA LYS A 257 -15.59 -7.35 -11.60
C LYS A 257 -14.35 -7.42 -10.72
N ALA A 258 -13.16 -7.54 -11.31
CA ALA A 258 -11.90 -7.52 -10.59
C ALA A 258 -11.71 -6.18 -9.85
N SER A 259 -11.99 -5.06 -10.51
CA SER A 259 -11.92 -3.72 -9.92
C SER A 259 -12.88 -3.55 -8.75
N ILE A 260 -14.15 -4.01 -8.91
CA ILE A 260 -15.15 -3.97 -7.83
C ILE A 260 -14.65 -4.73 -6.59
N ARG A 261 -14.12 -5.93 -6.78
CA ARG A 261 -13.60 -6.75 -5.68
C ARG A 261 -12.41 -6.12 -4.98
N MET A 262 -11.48 -5.51 -5.74
CA MET A 262 -10.37 -4.76 -5.16
C MET A 262 -10.88 -3.62 -4.29
N PHE A 263 -11.85 -2.86 -4.75
CA PHE A 263 -12.45 -1.78 -3.97
C PHE A 263 -13.15 -2.29 -2.70
N ASP A 264 -13.88 -3.39 -2.80
CA ASP A 264 -14.51 -4.01 -1.63
C ASP A 264 -13.48 -4.44 -0.58
N ALA A 265 -12.36 -5.02 -1.02
CA ALA A 265 -11.25 -5.38 -0.14
C ALA A 265 -10.61 -4.15 0.51
N LEU A 266 -10.33 -3.10 -0.27
CA LEU A 266 -9.72 -1.86 0.25
C LEU A 266 -10.64 -1.13 1.25
N ALA A 267 -11.95 -1.18 1.07
CA ALA A 267 -12.91 -0.66 2.03
C ALA A 267 -12.94 -1.50 3.32
N ALA A 268 -12.77 -2.82 3.21
CA ALA A 268 -12.85 -3.76 4.32
C ALA A 268 -11.58 -3.80 5.19
N ILE A 269 -10.39 -3.62 4.59
CA ILE A 269 -9.09 -3.74 5.27
C ILE A 269 -8.98 -2.86 6.51
N PRO A 270 -9.24 -1.53 6.46
CA PRO A 270 -9.12 -0.66 7.62
C PRO A 270 -10.04 -1.07 8.77
N GLN A 271 -11.29 -1.45 8.45
CA GLN A 271 -12.27 -1.88 9.43
C GLN A 271 -11.91 -3.23 10.06
N ALA A 272 -11.46 -4.19 9.24
CA ALA A 272 -11.10 -5.53 9.69
C ALA A 272 -9.86 -5.54 10.59
N LEU A 273 -8.89 -4.64 10.32
CA LEU A 273 -7.60 -4.58 11.01
C LEU A 273 -7.53 -3.48 12.08
N GLY A 274 -8.51 -2.57 12.14
CA GLY A 274 -8.48 -1.41 13.06
C GLY A 274 -7.37 -0.42 12.73
N ILE A 275 -7.00 -0.28 11.45
CA ILE A 275 -5.90 0.55 10.96
C ILE A 275 -6.48 1.76 10.22
N ASP A 276 -5.85 2.93 10.38
CA ASP A 276 -6.24 4.11 9.61
C ASP A 276 -6.04 3.89 8.11
N LYS A 277 -7.01 4.34 7.31
CA LYS A 277 -6.98 4.19 5.85
C LYS A 277 -5.73 4.78 5.18
N SER A 278 -5.18 5.86 5.74
CA SER A 278 -3.96 6.49 5.22
C SER A 278 -2.70 5.63 5.36
N ARG A 279 -2.79 4.55 6.11
CA ARG A 279 -1.71 3.57 6.31
C ARG A 279 -1.85 2.31 5.45
N VAL A 280 -2.81 2.30 4.52
CA VAL A 280 -2.98 1.23 3.54
C VAL A 280 -2.31 1.65 2.23
N VAL A 281 -1.27 0.94 1.86
CA VAL A 281 -0.50 1.16 0.62
C VAL A 281 -0.80 0.03 -0.35
N VAL A 282 -1.20 0.38 -1.57
CA VAL A 282 -1.55 -0.59 -2.62
C VAL A 282 -0.50 -0.57 -3.71
N LYS A 283 -0.05 -1.75 -4.14
CA LYS A 283 0.79 -1.92 -5.33
C LYS A 283 0.20 -2.95 -6.27
N ARG A 284 0.18 -2.63 -7.56
CA ARG A 284 -0.14 -3.59 -8.61
C ARG A 284 1.13 -4.27 -9.09
N ARG A 285 1.14 -5.59 -9.07
CA ARG A 285 2.22 -6.39 -9.61
C ARG A 285 1.95 -6.66 -11.08
N GLU A 286 2.36 -5.74 -11.96
CA GLU A 286 2.41 -6.03 -13.39
C GLU A 286 3.53 -7.03 -13.69
N ARG A 287 3.32 -7.91 -14.69
CA ARG A 287 4.42 -8.74 -15.20
C ARG A 287 5.45 -7.82 -15.85
N GLN A 288 6.47 -7.47 -15.09
CA GLN A 288 7.55 -6.64 -15.61
C GLN A 288 8.55 -7.52 -16.35
N SER A 289 8.91 -7.11 -17.56
CA SER A 289 10.04 -7.64 -18.32
C SER A 289 11.18 -6.63 -18.25
N GLY A 290 12.35 -7.06 -17.78
CA GLY A 290 13.58 -6.27 -17.83
C GLY A 290 13.96 -5.48 -16.57
N THR A 291 14.72 -4.40 -16.74
CA THR A 291 15.35 -3.60 -15.66
C THR A 291 14.39 -2.77 -14.80
N LYS A 292 13.12 -2.68 -15.14
CA LYS A 292 12.11 -1.86 -14.43
C LYS A 292 11.88 -2.26 -12.97
N GLN A 293 12.28 -3.45 -12.57
CA GLN A 293 12.13 -3.94 -11.19
C GLN A 293 12.91 -3.10 -10.17
N TYR A 294 13.97 -2.43 -10.59
CA TYR A 294 14.86 -1.63 -9.74
C TYR A 294 14.61 -0.12 -9.85
N GLU A 295 13.61 0.31 -10.63
CA GLU A 295 13.28 1.72 -10.79
C GLU A 295 12.52 2.24 -9.57
N ARG A 296 12.87 3.45 -9.15
CA ARG A 296 12.18 4.15 -8.06
C ARG A 296 10.80 4.61 -8.55
N GLN A 297 9.73 4.13 -7.92
CA GLN A 297 8.35 4.44 -8.29
C GLN A 297 7.89 5.80 -7.75
N SER A 298 8.43 6.24 -6.61
CA SER A 298 8.16 7.56 -6.03
C SER A 298 9.41 8.10 -5.29
N ALA A 299 9.33 9.34 -4.80
CA ALA A 299 10.45 10.01 -4.15
C ALA A 299 10.09 10.54 -2.75
N GLN A 300 9.18 9.88 -2.03
CA GLN A 300 8.75 10.33 -0.71
C GLN A 300 9.84 10.19 0.36
N GLY A 301 10.76 9.24 0.18
CA GLY A 301 11.85 8.99 1.12
C GLY A 301 11.40 8.48 2.49
N LYS A 302 10.15 8.02 2.60
CA LYS A 302 9.55 7.61 3.87
C LYS A 302 9.90 6.16 4.18
N PHE A 303 10.60 5.96 5.29
CA PHE A 303 10.90 4.64 5.83
C PHE A 303 10.12 4.41 7.12
N ASN A 304 9.64 3.19 7.30
CA ASN A 304 8.98 2.74 8.51
C ASN A 304 9.87 1.69 9.20
N GLU A 305 9.86 1.67 10.53
CA GLU A 305 10.56 0.64 11.32
C GLU A 305 9.62 -0.52 11.59
N VAL A 306 10.17 -1.74 11.50
CA VAL A 306 9.51 -2.98 11.91
C VAL A 306 10.44 -3.82 12.78
N ASN A 307 9.87 -4.70 13.61
CA ASN A 307 10.62 -5.59 14.48
C ASN A 307 10.52 -7.04 13.98
N GLU A 308 11.66 -7.71 13.93
CA GLU A 308 11.74 -9.13 13.62
C GLU A 308 12.87 -9.77 14.44
N GLY A 309 12.53 -10.74 15.28
CA GLY A 309 13.56 -11.50 16.04
C GLY A 309 14.46 -10.66 16.93
N GLY A 310 13.97 -9.54 17.46
CA GLY A 310 14.71 -8.63 18.34
C GLY A 310 15.64 -7.67 17.61
N VAL A 311 15.50 -7.50 16.29
CA VAL A 311 16.15 -6.45 15.49
C VAL A 311 15.10 -5.51 14.91
N LYS A 312 15.51 -4.27 14.65
CA LYS A 312 14.74 -3.27 13.93
C LYS A 312 15.18 -3.21 12.48
N LEU A 313 14.22 -3.24 11.58
CA LEU A 313 14.48 -3.17 10.14
C LEU A 313 13.68 -2.02 9.52
N LEU A 314 14.27 -1.36 8.54
CA LEU A 314 13.61 -0.32 7.77
C LEU A 314 12.89 -0.94 6.57
N VAL A 315 11.66 -0.53 6.35
CA VAL A 315 10.89 -0.85 5.16
C VAL A 315 10.43 0.42 4.47
N ASN A 316 10.32 0.39 3.15
CA ASN A 316 9.76 1.47 2.35
C ASN A 316 8.62 0.91 1.50
N LEU A 317 7.41 1.33 1.82
CA LEU A 317 6.19 0.79 1.22
C LEU A 317 5.75 1.55 -0.05
N THR A 318 6.39 2.68 -0.37
CA THR A 318 5.93 3.59 -1.43
C THR A 318 6.89 3.74 -2.59
N ASP A 319 8.20 3.84 -2.32
CA ASP A 319 9.17 4.32 -3.33
C ASP A 319 9.71 3.23 -4.24
N TYR A 320 9.74 1.99 -3.79
CA TYR A 320 10.32 0.84 -4.52
C TYR A 320 9.28 -0.24 -4.75
N LEU A 321 9.50 -1.10 -5.73
CA LEU A 321 8.60 -2.23 -5.98
C LEU A 321 8.57 -3.17 -4.78
N ASP A 322 9.73 -3.56 -4.28
CA ASP A 322 9.89 -4.39 -3.09
C ASP A 322 10.06 -3.52 -1.84
N THR A 323 9.62 -4.03 -0.71
CA THR A 323 9.52 -3.26 0.56
C THR A 323 10.85 -3.09 1.30
N GLY A 324 11.91 -3.75 0.85
CA GLY A 324 13.19 -3.80 1.56
C GLY A 324 13.33 -4.98 2.52
N LEU A 325 12.27 -5.77 2.71
CA LEU A 325 12.25 -6.94 3.58
C LEU A 325 11.41 -8.06 2.94
N PHE A 326 12.03 -9.17 2.60
CA PHE A 326 11.33 -10.38 2.15
C PHE A 326 10.85 -11.17 3.37
N LEU A 327 9.54 -11.10 3.65
CA LEU A 327 8.94 -11.70 4.83
C LEU A 327 9.06 -13.23 4.86
N ASP A 328 9.02 -13.87 3.71
CA ASP A 328 9.14 -15.33 3.56
C ASP A 328 10.50 -15.87 3.97
N HIS A 329 11.57 -15.06 3.93
CA HIS A 329 12.91 -15.44 4.38
C HIS A 329 13.14 -15.25 5.89
N ARG A 330 12.13 -14.90 6.69
CA ARG A 330 12.25 -14.75 8.15
C ARG A 330 12.82 -16.01 8.83
N PRO A 331 12.35 -17.24 8.54
CA PRO A 331 12.91 -18.41 9.20
C PRO A 331 14.40 -18.62 8.91
N MET A 332 14.85 -18.28 7.70
CA MET A 332 16.27 -18.32 7.34
C MET A 332 17.07 -17.28 8.12
N ARG A 333 16.60 -16.05 8.23
CA ARG A 333 17.25 -14.99 9.03
C ARG A 333 17.33 -15.38 10.50
N MET A 334 16.26 -15.94 11.07
CA MET A 334 16.24 -16.41 12.46
C MET A 334 17.19 -17.60 12.67
N ARG A 335 17.36 -18.47 11.69
CA ARG A 335 18.35 -19.56 11.71
C ARG A 335 19.76 -18.98 11.72
N ILE A 336 20.07 -18.07 10.82
CA ILE A 336 21.35 -17.39 10.75
C ILE A 336 21.67 -16.70 12.11
N GLN A 337 20.70 -16.01 12.70
CA GLN A 337 20.86 -15.37 14.01
C GLN A 337 21.26 -16.39 15.10
N ARG A 338 20.60 -17.55 15.16
CA ARG A 338 20.91 -18.59 16.15
C ARG A 338 22.29 -19.22 15.95
N GLU A 339 22.75 -19.31 14.72
CA GLU A 339 23.99 -20.02 14.37
C GLU A 339 25.22 -19.10 14.25
N ALA A 340 25.04 -17.79 14.27
CA ALA A 340 26.11 -16.83 13.93
C ALA A 340 27.12 -16.57 15.04
N ALA A 341 26.86 -16.99 16.29
CA ALA A 341 27.70 -16.64 17.44
C ALA A 341 29.18 -17.01 17.20
N GLY A 342 30.06 -16.01 17.27
CA GLY A 342 31.51 -16.14 17.08
C GLY A 342 31.96 -16.38 15.62
N LYS A 343 31.03 -16.50 14.67
CA LYS A 343 31.30 -16.84 13.28
C LYS A 343 31.57 -15.61 12.41
N ARG A 344 32.38 -15.81 11.35
CA ARG A 344 32.50 -14.87 10.22
C ARG A 344 31.36 -15.18 9.24
N PHE A 345 30.47 -14.23 9.01
CA PHE A 345 29.30 -14.41 8.16
C PHE A 345 29.46 -13.68 6.81
N LEU A 346 29.16 -14.39 5.71
CA LEU A 346 29.10 -13.83 4.36
C LEU A 346 27.66 -13.87 3.84
N ASN A 347 27.18 -12.71 3.35
CA ASN A 347 25.88 -12.53 2.75
C ASN A 347 26.03 -12.06 1.29
N LEU A 348 25.71 -12.94 0.36
CA LEU A 348 25.83 -12.70 -1.08
C LEU A 348 24.46 -12.40 -1.69
N TYR A 349 24.39 -11.43 -2.61
CA TYR A 349 23.16 -10.80 -3.07
C TYR A 349 22.36 -10.24 -1.88
N CYS A 350 23.06 -9.50 -1.05
CA CYS A 350 22.60 -9.18 0.30
C CYS A 350 21.39 -8.25 0.36
N TYR A 351 21.03 -7.60 -0.74
CA TYR A 351 19.92 -6.66 -0.81
C TYR A 351 20.06 -5.56 0.27
N THR A 352 19.13 -5.41 1.18
CA THR A 352 19.16 -4.47 2.32
C THR A 352 19.89 -5.03 3.56
N ALA A 353 20.60 -6.15 3.39
CA ALA A 353 21.41 -6.87 4.38
C ALA A 353 20.66 -7.27 5.67
N THR A 354 19.36 -7.56 5.58
CA THR A 354 18.57 -7.99 6.75
C THR A 354 19.12 -9.26 7.39
N ALA A 355 19.63 -10.23 6.60
CA ALA A 355 20.28 -11.42 7.12
C ALA A 355 21.57 -11.09 7.90
N SER A 356 22.34 -10.07 7.47
CA SER A 356 23.55 -9.63 8.16
C SER A 356 23.24 -8.93 9.48
N VAL A 357 22.12 -8.18 9.55
CA VAL A 357 21.63 -7.59 10.81
C VAL A 357 21.30 -8.69 11.82
N HIS A 358 20.62 -9.76 11.37
CA HIS A 358 20.33 -10.94 12.20
C HIS A 358 21.59 -11.68 12.62
N ALA A 359 22.58 -11.86 11.73
CA ALA A 359 23.85 -12.46 12.07
C ALA A 359 24.60 -11.63 13.15
N ALA A 360 24.65 -10.32 12.99
CA ALA A 360 25.27 -9.41 13.96
C ALA A 360 24.55 -9.47 15.31
N LYS A 361 23.22 -9.50 15.33
CA LYS A 361 22.39 -9.70 16.54
C LYS A 361 22.68 -11.04 17.20
N GLY A 362 22.91 -12.07 16.42
CA GLY A 362 23.27 -13.42 16.90
C GLY A 362 24.70 -13.53 17.42
N GLY A 363 25.47 -12.43 17.44
CA GLY A 363 26.84 -12.43 17.96
C GLY A 363 27.90 -12.87 16.92
N ALA A 364 27.65 -12.66 15.63
CA ALA A 364 28.67 -12.88 14.61
C ALA A 364 29.97 -12.10 14.95
N ARG A 365 31.11 -12.74 14.74
CA ARG A 365 32.43 -12.11 14.90
C ARG A 365 32.60 -10.95 13.93
N SER A 366 32.12 -11.14 12.69
CA SER A 366 32.09 -10.15 11.60
C SER A 366 31.05 -10.53 10.57
N THR A 367 30.54 -9.55 9.83
CA THR A 367 29.72 -9.80 8.63
C THR A 367 30.30 -9.11 7.42
N THR A 368 30.25 -9.77 6.26
CA THR A 368 30.53 -9.19 4.94
C THR A 368 29.29 -9.36 4.08
N SER A 369 28.81 -8.27 3.51
CA SER A 369 27.60 -8.24 2.68
C SER A 369 27.95 -7.68 1.31
N VAL A 370 27.67 -8.44 0.25
CA VAL A 370 28.00 -8.12 -1.13
C VAL A 370 26.74 -7.92 -1.94
N ASP A 371 26.62 -6.79 -2.63
CA ASP A 371 25.55 -6.48 -3.58
C ASP A 371 26.03 -5.50 -4.64
N LEU A 372 25.45 -5.58 -5.83
CA LEU A 372 25.80 -4.68 -6.93
C LEU A 372 25.16 -3.29 -6.78
N SER A 373 24.05 -3.19 -6.05
CA SER A 373 23.24 -2.00 -5.91
C SER A 373 23.70 -1.08 -4.79
N LYS A 374 24.26 0.08 -5.14
CA LYS A 374 24.59 1.11 -4.15
C LYS A 374 23.38 1.52 -3.31
N THR A 375 22.20 1.63 -3.91
CA THR A 375 20.96 2.02 -3.21
C THR A 375 20.62 1.03 -2.11
N TYR A 376 20.74 -0.27 -2.38
CA TYR A 376 20.47 -1.30 -1.38
C TYR A 376 21.56 -1.37 -0.31
N LEU A 377 22.81 -1.14 -0.65
CA LEU A 377 23.88 -1.05 0.34
C LEU A 377 23.78 0.19 1.23
N ASP A 378 23.30 1.32 0.71
CA ASP A 378 23.00 2.50 1.54
C ASP A 378 21.83 2.22 2.51
N TRP A 379 20.85 1.44 2.08
CA TRP A 379 19.77 0.94 2.96
C TRP A 379 20.31 -0.07 3.99
N ALA A 380 21.16 -1.01 3.56
CA ALA A 380 21.82 -1.97 4.44
C ALA A 380 22.61 -1.27 5.56
N ARG A 381 23.35 -0.22 5.22
CA ARG A 381 24.08 0.61 6.21
C ARG A 381 23.12 1.21 7.24
N ARG A 382 21.97 1.71 6.81
CA ARG A 382 20.95 2.25 7.71
C ARG A 382 20.37 1.17 8.62
N ASN A 383 20.10 -0.04 8.10
CA ASN A 383 19.63 -1.17 8.89
C ASN A 383 20.65 -1.58 9.97
N LEU A 384 21.92 -1.67 9.62
CA LEU A 384 22.99 -1.97 10.58
C LEU A 384 23.11 -0.88 11.64
N SER A 385 23.14 0.39 11.22
CA SER A 385 23.26 1.54 12.13
C SER A 385 22.08 1.64 13.09
N LEU A 386 20.85 1.37 12.63
CA LEU A 386 19.63 1.37 13.45
C LEU A 386 19.72 0.40 14.65
N ASN A 387 20.50 -0.68 14.49
CA ASN A 387 20.71 -1.69 15.53
C ASN A 387 22.05 -1.52 16.27
N GLY A 388 22.83 -0.47 15.99
CA GLY A 388 24.12 -0.24 16.62
C GLY A 388 25.24 -1.18 16.13
N PHE A 389 25.11 -1.74 14.92
CA PHE A 389 26.06 -2.70 14.34
C PHE A 389 26.89 -2.05 13.21
N SER A 390 27.71 -1.05 13.48
CA SER A 390 28.47 -0.37 12.41
C SER A 390 29.87 -0.94 12.18
N ASP A 391 30.63 -1.28 13.22
CA ASP A 391 32.09 -1.36 13.12
C ASP A 391 32.68 -2.69 12.62
N LYS A 392 31.91 -3.78 12.67
CA LYS A 392 32.36 -5.13 12.28
C LYS A 392 31.61 -5.68 11.06
N ASN A 393 30.86 -4.80 10.39
CA ASN A 393 29.92 -5.18 9.32
C ASN A 393 30.31 -4.47 8.04
N ARG A 394 30.96 -5.22 7.14
CA ARG A 394 31.50 -4.72 5.88
C ARG A 394 30.44 -4.79 4.78
N LEU A 395 30.30 -3.73 4.00
CA LEU A 395 29.40 -3.64 2.85
C LEU A 395 30.25 -3.43 1.59
N GLU A 396 30.14 -4.36 0.64
CA GLU A 396 30.94 -4.39 -0.59
C GLU A 396 30.02 -4.20 -1.81
N GLN A 397 30.30 -3.14 -2.58
CA GLN A 397 29.60 -2.93 -3.84
C GLN A 397 30.35 -3.64 -4.96
N SER A 398 29.90 -4.83 -5.33
CA SER A 398 30.53 -5.64 -6.37
C SER A 398 29.52 -6.59 -7.02
N ASP A 399 29.82 -7.03 -8.23
CA ASP A 399 29.26 -8.25 -8.77
C ASP A 399 29.71 -9.42 -7.90
N VAL A 400 28.76 -10.28 -7.51
CA VAL A 400 29.02 -11.39 -6.58
C VAL A 400 29.99 -12.41 -7.15
N MET A 401 29.89 -12.74 -8.45
CA MET A 401 30.76 -13.73 -9.10
C MET A 401 32.20 -13.19 -9.14
N VAL A 402 32.40 -11.94 -9.58
CA VAL A 402 33.71 -11.27 -9.62
C VAL A 402 34.31 -11.14 -8.22
N TRP A 403 33.48 -10.80 -7.23
CA TRP A 403 33.92 -10.67 -5.84
C TRP A 403 34.41 -12.02 -5.27
N LEU A 404 33.68 -13.11 -5.52
CA LEU A 404 34.04 -14.45 -5.07
C LEU A 404 35.34 -14.95 -5.72
N GLU A 405 35.57 -14.65 -6.99
CA GLU A 405 36.83 -14.98 -7.70
C GLU A 405 38.04 -14.24 -7.13
N ALA A 406 37.87 -12.97 -6.78
CA ALA A 406 38.92 -12.12 -6.23
C ALA A 406 39.21 -12.36 -4.76
N SER A 407 38.16 -12.68 -3.96
CA SER A 407 38.30 -12.85 -2.51
C SER A 407 39.12 -14.09 -2.14
N ARG A 408 39.87 -13.95 -1.01
CA ARG A 408 40.66 -15.08 -0.42
C ARG A 408 40.26 -15.32 1.04
N GLU A 409 39.27 -14.54 1.53
CA GLU A 409 38.80 -14.65 2.90
C GLU A 409 37.94 -15.91 3.06
N GLU A 410 37.96 -16.49 4.25
CA GLU A 410 37.14 -17.63 4.61
C GLU A 410 36.05 -17.22 5.59
N TYR A 411 34.92 -17.90 5.49
CA TYR A 411 33.73 -17.65 6.28
C TYR A 411 33.20 -18.96 6.91
N ASP A 412 32.69 -18.84 8.11
CA ASP A 412 32.16 -19.98 8.86
C ASP A 412 30.67 -20.22 8.56
N LEU A 413 29.99 -19.19 8.05
CA LEU A 413 28.59 -19.22 7.67
C LEU A 413 28.39 -18.35 6.42
N ILE A 414 27.81 -18.93 5.36
CA ILE A 414 27.55 -18.22 4.10
C ILE A 414 26.05 -18.31 3.79
N PHE A 415 25.45 -17.20 3.36
CA PHE A 415 24.08 -17.16 2.84
C PHE A 415 24.06 -16.58 1.43
N ILE A 416 23.36 -17.25 0.52
CA ILE A 416 23.23 -16.87 -0.90
C ILE A 416 21.75 -16.92 -1.25
N ASP A 417 21.21 -15.79 -1.72
CA ASP A 417 19.83 -15.68 -2.25
C ASP A 417 19.83 -14.88 -3.55
N PRO A 418 20.26 -15.49 -4.67
CA PRO A 418 20.46 -14.79 -5.92
C PRO A 418 19.13 -14.47 -6.60
N PRO A 419 19.06 -13.41 -7.43
CA PRO A 419 17.93 -13.17 -8.29
C PRO A 419 17.78 -14.31 -9.30
N THR A 420 16.55 -14.61 -9.73
CA THR A 420 16.31 -15.61 -10.78
C THR A 420 17.07 -15.26 -12.06
N PHE A 421 17.12 -13.97 -12.38
CA PHE A 421 17.77 -13.42 -13.56
C PHE A 421 18.28 -12.01 -13.28
N SER A 422 19.50 -11.69 -13.74
CA SER A 422 20.04 -10.33 -13.67
C SER A 422 20.76 -9.95 -14.95
N ASN A 423 20.42 -8.79 -15.50
CA ASN A 423 21.02 -8.20 -16.71
C ASN A 423 21.50 -6.76 -16.45
N SER A 424 22.03 -6.48 -15.28
CA SER A 424 22.49 -5.15 -14.91
C SER A 424 23.57 -4.65 -15.90
N LYS A 425 23.46 -3.38 -16.33
CA LYS A 425 24.49 -2.72 -17.17
C LYS A 425 25.89 -2.66 -16.52
N ARG A 426 26.00 -3.01 -15.24
CA ARG A 426 27.24 -3.05 -14.46
C ARG A 426 27.86 -4.44 -14.35
N MET A 427 27.21 -5.46 -14.95
CA MET A 427 27.71 -6.84 -14.99
C MET A 427 28.40 -7.08 -16.33
N GLU A 428 29.47 -7.86 -16.33
CA GLU A 428 30.09 -8.42 -17.54
C GLU A 428 29.31 -9.66 -18.01
N GLY A 429 28.01 -9.51 -18.28
CA GLY A 429 27.17 -10.61 -18.74
C GLY A 429 25.80 -10.63 -18.06
N VAL A 430 25.09 -11.73 -18.28
CA VAL A 430 23.75 -11.98 -17.76
C VAL A 430 23.85 -13.16 -16.79
N PHE A 431 23.42 -12.95 -15.55
CA PHE A 431 23.29 -14.02 -14.56
C PHE A 431 21.95 -14.70 -14.70
N ASP A 432 21.93 -16.05 -14.68
CA ASP A 432 20.75 -16.91 -14.62
C ASP A 432 20.98 -17.98 -13.57
N VAL A 433 20.13 -18.02 -12.52
CA VAL A 433 20.33 -18.90 -11.38
C VAL A 433 20.34 -20.38 -11.75
N GLN A 434 19.55 -20.80 -12.75
CA GLN A 434 19.54 -22.21 -13.18
C GLN A 434 20.82 -22.58 -13.93
N ARG A 435 21.33 -21.71 -14.76
CA ARG A 435 22.54 -21.94 -15.55
C ARG A 435 23.80 -21.85 -14.68
N ASP A 436 23.88 -20.81 -13.82
CA ASP A 436 25.11 -20.41 -13.18
C ASP A 436 25.29 -20.96 -11.76
N GLN A 437 24.34 -21.76 -11.27
CA GLN A 437 24.32 -22.27 -9.90
C GLN A 437 25.57 -23.03 -9.51
N VAL A 438 26.12 -23.84 -10.42
CA VAL A 438 27.29 -24.69 -10.14
C VAL A 438 28.51 -23.80 -9.87
N GLN A 439 28.79 -22.87 -10.77
CA GLN A 439 29.91 -21.95 -10.60
C GLN A 439 29.75 -21.08 -9.34
N LEU A 440 28.54 -20.55 -9.09
CA LEU A 440 28.26 -19.72 -7.91
C LEU A 440 28.50 -20.51 -6.61
N ILE A 441 27.97 -21.71 -6.52
CA ILE A 441 28.08 -22.53 -5.29
C ILE A 441 29.54 -22.98 -5.12
N ASP A 442 30.24 -23.42 -6.17
CA ASP A 442 31.65 -23.82 -6.09
C ASP A 442 32.56 -22.67 -5.60
N LEU A 443 32.38 -21.48 -6.15
CA LEU A 443 33.13 -20.31 -5.71
C LEU A 443 32.86 -19.96 -4.25
N ALA A 444 31.61 -20.08 -3.81
CA ALA A 444 31.24 -19.82 -2.42
C ALA A 444 31.77 -20.91 -1.48
N MET A 445 31.70 -22.20 -1.88
CA MET A 445 32.25 -23.32 -1.12
C MET A 445 33.80 -23.21 -0.99
N ALA A 446 34.49 -22.66 -1.99
CA ALA A 446 35.93 -22.37 -1.89
C ALA A 446 36.26 -21.26 -0.86
N ARG A 447 35.25 -20.50 -0.37
CA ARG A 447 35.35 -19.50 0.71
C ARG A 447 34.83 -20.04 2.04
N LEU A 448 34.36 -21.27 2.08
CA LEU A 448 33.83 -21.87 3.30
C LEU A 448 34.98 -22.44 4.16
N ALA A 449 35.06 -21.99 5.40
CA ALA A 449 36.02 -22.53 6.35
C ALA A 449 35.73 -24.00 6.70
N PRO A 450 36.71 -24.78 7.16
CA PRO A 450 36.49 -26.14 7.63
C PRO A 450 35.38 -26.20 8.69
N GLY A 451 34.38 -27.08 8.47
CA GLY A 451 33.20 -27.19 9.35
C GLY A 451 32.16 -26.08 9.18
N GLY A 452 32.36 -25.19 8.22
CA GLY A 452 31.40 -24.12 7.88
C GLY A 452 30.14 -24.65 7.20
N VAL A 453 29.15 -23.78 7.11
CA VAL A 453 27.83 -24.05 6.49
C VAL A 453 27.50 -22.98 5.45
N LEU A 454 27.05 -23.40 4.27
CA LEU A 454 26.47 -22.57 3.24
C LEU A 454 24.97 -22.82 3.18
N TYR A 455 24.19 -21.76 3.23
CA TYR A 455 22.76 -21.74 2.92
C TYR A 455 22.53 -21.11 1.56
N PHE A 456 21.91 -21.87 0.66
CA PHE A 456 21.50 -21.42 -0.66
C PHE A 456 19.99 -21.37 -0.74
N SER A 457 19.42 -20.27 -1.23
CA SER A 457 17.98 -20.09 -1.42
C SER A 457 17.70 -19.48 -2.78
N ASN A 458 16.54 -19.73 -3.36
CA ASN A 458 16.02 -18.98 -4.51
C ASN A 458 14.49 -19.14 -4.64
N ASN A 459 13.85 -18.22 -5.37
CA ASN A 459 12.42 -18.19 -5.61
C ASN A 459 12.01 -18.65 -7.02
N PHE A 460 12.91 -19.21 -7.80
CA PHE A 460 12.61 -19.70 -9.13
C PHE A 460 11.84 -21.04 -9.04
N ARG A 461 10.54 -21.01 -9.34
CA ARG A 461 9.63 -22.18 -9.17
C ARG A 461 10.05 -23.44 -9.92
N LYS A 462 10.78 -23.31 -11.04
CA LYS A 462 11.25 -24.42 -11.87
C LYS A 462 12.70 -24.80 -11.58
N PHE A 463 13.30 -24.21 -10.56
CA PHE A 463 14.69 -24.46 -10.22
C PHE A 463 14.90 -25.94 -9.89
N GLN A 464 15.96 -26.49 -10.46
CA GLN A 464 16.46 -27.85 -10.17
C GLN A 464 17.92 -27.75 -9.79
N LEU A 465 18.27 -28.23 -8.63
CA LEU A 465 19.65 -28.27 -8.19
C LEU A 465 20.42 -29.30 -9.03
N GLU A 466 21.58 -28.93 -9.55
CA GLU A 466 22.43 -29.78 -10.37
C GLU A 466 22.97 -30.97 -9.57
N GLU A 467 22.88 -32.18 -10.15
CA GLU A 467 23.33 -33.44 -9.51
C GLU A 467 24.83 -33.40 -9.16
N THR A 468 25.64 -32.76 -9.98
CA THR A 468 27.08 -32.58 -9.74
C THR A 468 27.39 -31.86 -8.42
N LEU A 469 26.52 -31.00 -7.92
CA LEU A 469 26.67 -30.40 -6.61
C LEU A 469 26.42 -31.41 -5.48
N VAL A 470 25.43 -32.30 -5.66
CA VAL A 470 25.11 -33.35 -4.70
C VAL A 470 26.21 -34.42 -4.67
N GLU A 471 26.90 -34.66 -5.77
CA GLU A 471 28.06 -35.54 -5.81
C GLU A 471 29.27 -34.98 -5.06
N ARG A 472 29.51 -33.66 -5.15
CA ARG A 472 30.68 -32.98 -4.56
C ARG A 472 30.50 -32.59 -3.10
N TYR A 473 29.33 -32.22 -2.71
CA TYR A 473 29.03 -31.67 -1.39
C TYR A 473 27.96 -32.46 -0.66
N ALA A 474 27.91 -32.32 0.67
CA ALA A 474 26.78 -32.81 1.45
C ALA A 474 25.66 -31.77 1.35
N VAL A 475 24.58 -32.12 0.66
CA VAL A 475 23.44 -31.24 0.37
C VAL A 475 22.18 -31.77 1.02
N GLU A 476 21.50 -30.91 1.78
CA GLU A 476 20.22 -31.15 2.44
C GLU A 476 19.21 -30.09 1.99
N GLU A 477 18.08 -30.49 1.41
CA GLU A 477 16.99 -29.53 1.16
C GLU A 477 16.23 -29.26 2.45
N ILE A 478 16.19 -28.00 2.87
CA ILE A 478 15.61 -27.54 4.13
C ILE A 478 14.35 -26.67 3.95
N THR A 479 13.79 -26.61 2.75
CA THR A 479 12.64 -25.77 2.38
C THR A 479 11.51 -25.82 3.40
N GLN A 480 11.13 -27.02 3.85
CA GLN A 480 10.04 -27.19 4.82
C GLN A 480 10.29 -26.53 6.17
N HIS A 481 11.58 -26.34 6.54
CA HIS A 481 12.00 -25.69 7.78
C HIS A 481 12.25 -24.19 7.63
N THR A 482 12.00 -23.64 6.43
CA THR A 482 12.23 -22.23 6.11
C THR A 482 10.96 -21.50 5.67
N VAL A 483 9.78 -22.10 5.84
CA VAL A 483 8.48 -21.51 5.55
C VAL A 483 7.69 -21.38 6.85
N ASP A 484 7.35 -20.14 7.21
CA ASP A 484 6.55 -19.79 8.39
C ASP A 484 5.03 -19.98 8.14
N PRO A 485 4.20 -20.02 9.19
CA PRO A 485 2.75 -20.18 9.09
C PRO A 485 2.05 -19.16 8.19
N ASP A 486 2.56 -17.93 8.10
CA ASP A 486 2.02 -16.86 7.26
C ASP A 486 2.24 -17.10 5.75
N PHE A 487 3.15 -18.01 5.38
CA PHE A 487 3.40 -18.46 4.00
C PHE A 487 3.02 -19.91 3.76
N ALA A 488 2.40 -20.61 4.72
CA ALA A 488 2.07 -22.03 4.62
C ALA A 488 1.19 -22.38 3.40
N ARG A 489 0.39 -21.45 2.89
CA ARG A 489 -0.40 -21.63 1.66
C ARG A 489 0.44 -21.67 0.40
N ASN A 490 1.59 -21.04 0.41
CA ASN A 490 2.55 -21.00 -0.69
C ASN A 490 3.89 -21.61 -0.28
N GLY A 491 3.88 -22.86 0.13
CA GLY A 491 5.07 -23.58 0.57
C GLY A 491 6.19 -23.72 -0.49
N LYS A 492 5.95 -23.23 -1.71
CA LYS A 492 6.94 -23.12 -2.81
C LYS A 492 7.28 -21.67 -3.12
N ILE A 493 7.15 -20.77 -2.16
CA ILE A 493 7.48 -19.36 -2.36
C ILE A 493 8.97 -19.17 -2.61
N HIS A 494 9.79 -19.96 -1.93
CA HIS A 494 11.21 -20.17 -2.20
C HIS A 494 11.58 -21.64 -1.95
N ARG A 495 12.79 -22.02 -2.33
CA ARG A 495 13.43 -23.29 -1.94
C ARG A 495 14.77 -22.97 -1.28
N ALA A 496 15.17 -23.79 -0.31
CA ALA A 496 16.39 -23.58 0.44
C ALA A 496 17.16 -24.89 0.67
N TRP A 497 18.48 -24.82 0.60
CA TRP A 497 19.40 -25.93 0.83
C TRP A 497 20.48 -25.52 1.84
N LYS A 498 20.85 -26.49 2.65
CA LYS A 498 22.07 -26.45 3.48
C LYS A 498 23.13 -27.27 2.77
N ILE A 499 24.30 -26.67 2.56
CA ILE A 499 25.43 -27.27 1.84
C ILE A 499 26.66 -27.21 2.74
N THR A 500 27.37 -28.35 2.86
CA THR A 500 28.64 -28.45 3.61
C THR A 500 29.67 -29.26 2.83
N ALA A 501 30.92 -29.12 3.19
CA ALA A 501 31.94 -30.07 2.69
C ALA A 501 31.59 -31.49 3.10
N ARG A 502 31.99 -32.46 2.29
CA ARG A 502 31.89 -33.89 2.62
C ARG A 502 33.00 -34.31 3.54
#